data_034b9385bad13e86fcab89afcedf5f7c
#
_entry.id   034b9385bad13e86fcab89afcedf5f7c
#
_cell.length_a   1.000
_cell.length_b   1.000
_cell.length_c   1.000
_cell.angle_alpha   90.00
_cell.angle_beta   90.00
_cell.angle_gamma   90.00
#
_symmetry.space_group_name_H-M   'P 1'
#
loop_
_entity.id
_entity.type
_entity.pdbx_description
1 polymer ?
#
loop_
_entity_poly.entity_id
_entity_poly.type
_entity_poly.pdbx_seq_one_letter_code
_entity_poly.pdbx_strand_id
1 'polypeptide(L)'
;MTALKEGMDSKQARMKELQDLLEQAGRYRELKPIHDQMNAIHRQGQREKFKAAHEGELRQFYMARRKLKDHFTSEGRLPLTKWRKERDELQQAYQQDYAKYKPIREDLMKLYQVKSTVDTARRRQEQTQRRDRDMER
;
A
#
# COMPACT_ATOMS: atom_id res chain seq x y z
N MET A 1 16.44 11.74 -9.68
CA MET A 1 16.19 10.73 -8.63
C MET A 1 14.90 10.98 -7.87
N THR A 2 14.65 12.20 -7.43
CA THR A 2 13.42 12.54 -6.72
C THR A 2 12.15 12.28 -7.54
N ALA A 3 12.16 12.64 -8.82
CA ALA A 3 11.05 12.41 -9.74
C ALA A 3 10.76 10.91 -9.94
N LEU A 4 11.79 10.08 -10.03
CA LEU A 4 11.63 8.63 -10.16
C LEU A 4 11.01 8.03 -8.90
N LYS A 5 11.47 8.42 -7.73
CA LYS A 5 10.93 7.96 -6.45
C LYS A 5 9.48 8.41 -6.25
N GLU A 6 9.16 9.66 -6.58
CA GLU A 6 7.80 10.19 -6.52
C GLU A 6 6.86 9.41 -7.44
N GLY A 7 7.29 9.08 -8.65
CA GLY A 7 6.54 8.26 -9.58
C GLY A 7 6.30 6.84 -9.05
N MET A 8 7.31 6.24 -8.41
CA MET A 8 7.19 4.93 -7.77
C MET A 8 6.21 4.97 -6.60
N ASP A 9 6.30 5.97 -5.73
CA ASP A 9 5.42 6.13 -4.58
C ASP A 9 3.97 6.34 -5.02
N SER A 10 3.75 7.14 -6.06
CA SER A 10 2.44 7.37 -6.66
C SER A 10 1.81 6.09 -7.20
N LYS A 11 2.59 5.28 -7.92
CA LYS A 11 2.15 3.98 -8.45
C LYS A 11 1.83 3.00 -7.33
N GLN A 12 2.67 2.97 -6.30
CA GLN A 12 2.46 2.10 -5.14
C GLN A 12 1.19 2.47 -4.38
N ALA A 13 0.93 3.76 -4.18
CA ALA A 13 -0.27 4.25 -3.52
C ALA A 13 -1.53 3.85 -4.31
N ARG A 14 -1.50 3.98 -5.65
CA ARG A 14 -2.62 3.59 -6.50
C ARG A 14 -2.82 2.07 -6.52
N MET A 15 -1.74 1.28 -6.56
CA MET A 15 -1.83 -0.18 -6.46
C MET A 15 -2.49 -0.63 -5.16
N LYS A 16 -2.12 0.00 -4.05
CA LYS A 16 -2.69 -0.29 -2.73
C LYS A 16 -4.18 0.04 -2.68
N GLU A 17 -4.55 1.18 -3.25
CA GLU A 17 -5.95 1.59 -3.38
C GLU A 17 -6.76 0.59 -4.20
N LEU A 18 -6.24 0.16 -5.35
CA LEU A 18 -6.86 -0.84 -6.21
C LEU A 18 -6.98 -2.21 -5.52
N GLN A 19 -5.94 -2.60 -4.79
CA GLN A 19 -5.96 -3.85 -4.02
C GLN A 19 -7.04 -3.81 -2.94
N ASP A 20 -7.17 -2.70 -2.22
CA ASP A 20 -8.23 -2.51 -1.24
C ASP A 20 -9.62 -2.57 -1.88
N LEU A 21 -9.82 -1.91 -3.01
CA LEU A 21 -11.07 -1.96 -3.77
C LEU A 21 -11.41 -3.39 -4.21
N LEU A 22 -10.42 -4.15 -4.67
CA LEU A 22 -10.61 -5.54 -5.08
C LEU A 22 -10.96 -6.44 -3.88
N GLU A 23 -10.33 -6.23 -2.73
CA GLU A 23 -10.66 -6.94 -1.49
C GLU A 23 -12.08 -6.64 -1.04
N GLN A 24 -12.48 -5.37 -1.05
CA GLN A 24 -13.85 -4.98 -0.70
C GLN A 24 -14.88 -5.55 -1.67
N ALA A 25 -14.55 -5.59 -2.96
CA ALA A 25 -15.41 -6.22 -3.97
C ALA A 25 -15.57 -7.72 -3.73
N GLY A 26 -14.49 -8.40 -3.33
CA GLY A 26 -14.54 -9.81 -2.95
C GLY A 26 -15.41 -10.06 -1.73
N ARG A 27 -15.30 -9.25 -0.68
CA ARG A 27 -16.13 -9.32 0.52
C ARG A 27 -17.60 -9.04 0.19
N TYR A 28 -17.87 -8.03 -0.60
CA TYR A 28 -19.22 -7.69 -1.04
C TYR A 28 -19.86 -8.87 -1.76
N ARG A 29 -19.16 -9.47 -2.71
CA ARG A 29 -19.66 -10.61 -3.49
C ARG A 29 -19.90 -11.84 -2.62
N GLU A 30 -18.99 -12.12 -1.69
CA GLU A 30 -19.08 -13.27 -0.78
C GLU A 30 -20.24 -13.13 0.21
N LEU A 31 -20.46 -11.92 0.74
CA LEU A 31 -21.46 -11.66 1.78
C LEU A 31 -22.82 -11.25 1.24
N LYS A 32 -22.93 -10.92 -0.04
CA LYS A 32 -24.20 -10.56 -0.67
C LYS A 32 -25.29 -11.61 -0.51
N PRO A 33 -25.02 -12.93 -0.65
CA PRO A 33 -26.05 -13.95 -0.43
C PRO A 33 -26.67 -13.90 0.98
N ILE A 34 -25.88 -13.59 2.01
CA ILE A 34 -26.36 -13.46 3.39
C ILE A 34 -27.32 -12.26 3.50
N HIS A 35 -26.96 -11.14 2.91
CA HIS A 35 -27.80 -9.95 2.87
C HIS A 35 -29.12 -10.21 2.10
N ASP A 36 -29.04 -10.92 0.98
CA ASP A 36 -30.21 -11.29 0.17
C ASP A 36 -31.14 -12.23 0.94
N GLN A 37 -30.57 -13.20 1.69
CA GLN A 37 -31.36 -14.07 2.55
C GLN A 37 -32.08 -13.28 3.64
N MET A 38 -31.42 -12.30 4.25
CA MET A 38 -32.04 -11.41 5.22
C MET A 38 -33.23 -10.66 4.62
N ASN A 39 -33.07 -10.11 3.42
CA ASN A 39 -34.14 -9.37 2.73
C ASN A 39 -35.30 -10.26 2.31
N ALA A 40 -35.08 -11.55 2.09
CA ALA A 40 -36.09 -12.52 1.77
C ALA A 40 -36.97 -12.93 2.97
N ILE A 41 -36.53 -12.62 4.19
CA ILE A 41 -37.30 -12.91 5.40
C ILE A 41 -38.35 -11.81 5.60
N HIS A 42 -39.63 -12.19 5.59
CA HIS A 42 -40.75 -11.26 5.72
C HIS A 42 -41.17 -11.05 7.18
N ARG A 43 -40.98 -12.04 8.05
CA ARG A 43 -41.34 -11.95 9.47
C ARG A 43 -40.26 -11.21 10.24
N GLN A 44 -40.63 -10.11 10.88
CA GLN A 44 -39.72 -9.23 11.57
C GLN A 44 -38.90 -9.94 12.69
N GLY A 45 -39.57 -10.78 13.49
CA GLY A 45 -38.91 -11.52 14.57
C GLY A 45 -37.81 -12.47 14.06
N GLN A 46 -38.10 -13.19 12.96
CA GLN A 46 -37.13 -14.08 12.31
C GLN A 46 -35.98 -13.28 11.66
N ARG A 47 -36.32 -12.15 11.06
CA ARG A 47 -35.32 -11.24 10.45
C ARG A 47 -34.35 -10.72 11.49
N GLU A 48 -34.83 -10.32 12.65
CA GLU A 48 -33.97 -9.84 13.74
C GLU A 48 -33.07 -10.95 14.29
N LYS A 49 -33.58 -12.17 14.40
CA LYS A 49 -32.77 -13.35 14.79
C LYS A 49 -31.65 -13.61 13.77
N PHE A 50 -31.98 -13.53 12.49
CA PHE A 50 -31.01 -13.69 11.40
C PHE A 50 -29.93 -12.61 11.48
N LYS A 51 -30.33 -11.35 11.66
CA LYS A 51 -29.42 -10.23 11.83
C LYS A 51 -28.44 -10.44 13.01
N ALA A 52 -28.97 -10.89 14.14
CA ALA A 52 -28.16 -11.15 15.31
C ALA A 52 -27.16 -12.29 15.08
N ALA A 53 -27.57 -13.35 14.38
CA ALA A 53 -26.72 -14.49 14.05
C ALA A 53 -25.61 -14.13 13.07
N HIS A 54 -25.84 -13.16 12.18
CA HIS A 54 -24.91 -12.74 11.12
C HIS A 54 -24.46 -11.28 11.27
N GLU A 55 -24.48 -10.75 12.48
CA GLU A 55 -24.17 -9.34 12.75
C GLU A 55 -22.79 -8.92 12.20
N GLY A 56 -21.75 -9.71 12.45
CA GLY A 56 -20.40 -9.42 11.99
C GLY A 56 -20.29 -9.43 10.47
N GLU A 57 -20.90 -10.41 9.82
CA GLU A 57 -20.91 -10.57 8.37
C GLU A 57 -21.68 -9.43 7.68
N LEU A 58 -22.85 -9.09 8.22
CA LEU A 58 -23.66 -7.97 7.72
C LEU A 58 -22.95 -6.64 7.88
N ARG A 59 -22.25 -6.43 8.99
CA ARG A 59 -21.45 -5.23 9.23
C ARG A 59 -20.34 -5.10 8.17
N GLN A 60 -19.61 -6.16 7.89
CA GLN A 60 -18.59 -6.20 6.86
C GLN A 60 -19.18 -5.94 5.48
N PHE A 61 -20.36 -6.51 5.18
CA PHE A 61 -21.07 -6.27 3.93
C PHE A 61 -21.41 -4.78 3.76
N TYR A 62 -21.99 -4.16 4.77
CA TYR A 62 -22.35 -2.74 4.70
C TYR A 62 -21.12 -1.83 4.57
N MET A 63 -20.03 -2.16 5.24
CA MET A 63 -18.76 -1.42 5.10
C MET A 63 -18.21 -1.55 3.68
N ALA A 64 -18.20 -2.76 3.13
CA ALA A 64 -17.75 -2.99 1.75
C ALA A 64 -18.63 -2.24 0.75
N ARG A 65 -19.95 -2.31 0.91
CA ARG A 65 -20.91 -1.60 0.06
C ARG A 65 -20.71 -0.09 0.10
N ARG A 66 -20.44 0.47 1.28
CA ARG A 66 -20.17 1.91 1.46
C ARG A 66 -18.91 2.34 0.72
N LYS A 67 -17.84 1.56 0.84
CA LYS A 67 -16.56 1.86 0.16
C LYS A 67 -16.68 1.74 -1.35
N LEU A 68 -17.53 0.84 -1.84
CA LEU A 68 -17.71 0.59 -3.27
C LEU A 68 -18.81 1.44 -3.91
N LYS A 69 -19.57 2.17 -3.13
CA LYS A 69 -20.76 2.91 -3.56
C LYS A 69 -20.55 3.77 -4.80
N ASP A 70 -19.44 4.52 -4.82
CA ASP A 70 -19.16 5.47 -5.91
C ASP A 70 -18.54 4.81 -7.13
N HIS A 71 -18.20 3.52 -7.04
CA HIS A 71 -17.51 2.77 -8.09
C HIS A 71 -18.45 1.88 -8.92
N PHE A 72 -19.70 1.72 -8.51
CA PHE A 72 -20.68 0.95 -9.29
C PHE A 72 -20.99 1.65 -10.60
N THR A 73 -21.04 0.86 -11.69
CA THR A 73 -21.48 1.36 -12.99
C THR A 73 -22.98 1.63 -12.99
N SER A 74 -23.48 2.30 -14.03
CA SER A 74 -24.91 2.55 -14.20
C SER A 74 -25.74 1.27 -14.26
N GLU A 75 -25.12 0.13 -14.61
CA GLU A 75 -25.73 -1.19 -14.63
C GLU A 75 -25.66 -1.92 -13.27
N GLY A 76 -25.11 -1.28 -12.24
CA GLY A 76 -24.94 -1.86 -10.90
C GLY A 76 -23.81 -2.86 -10.79
N ARG A 77 -22.85 -2.82 -11.70
CA ARG A 77 -21.67 -3.70 -11.72
C ARG A 77 -20.40 -2.95 -11.31
N LEU A 78 -19.47 -3.69 -10.75
CA LEU A 78 -18.13 -3.15 -10.42
C LEU A 78 -17.16 -3.40 -11.58
N PRO A 79 -16.28 -2.45 -11.91
CA PRO A 79 -15.30 -2.59 -13.00
C PRO A 79 -14.08 -3.43 -12.57
N LEU A 80 -14.31 -4.68 -12.16
CA LEU A 80 -13.27 -5.56 -11.61
C LEU A 80 -12.14 -5.84 -12.61
N THR A 81 -12.50 -6.12 -13.85
CA THR A 81 -11.53 -6.40 -14.93
C THR A 81 -10.63 -5.20 -15.16
N LYS A 82 -11.22 -3.99 -15.18
CA LYS A 82 -10.49 -2.73 -15.34
C LYS A 82 -9.51 -2.52 -14.19
N TRP A 83 -9.93 -2.75 -12.94
CA TRP A 83 -9.08 -2.60 -11.76
C TRP A 83 -7.93 -3.60 -11.75
N ARG A 84 -8.19 -4.84 -12.12
CA ARG A 84 -7.14 -5.88 -12.21
C ARG A 84 -6.11 -5.52 -13.29
N LYS A 85 -6.58 -5.08 -14.44
CA LYS A 85 -5.72 -4.66 -15.54
C LYS A 85 -4.86 -3.46 -15.14
N GLU A 86 -5.46 -2.44 -14.53
CA GLU A 86 -4.75 -1.25 -14.05
C GLU A 86 -3.69 -1.63 -12.99
N ARG A 87 -4.04 -2.51 -12.05
CA ARG A 87 -3.11 -3.01 -11.04
C ARG A 87 -1.92 -3.71 -11.68
N ASP A 88 -2.16 -4.60 -12.63
CA ASP A 88 -1.11 -5.36 -13.29
C ASP A 88 -0.20 -4.44 -14.12
N GLU A 89 -0.76 -3.47 -14.81
CA GLU A 89 0.01 -2.46 -15.57
C GLU A 89 0.86 -1.59 -14.63
N LEU A 90 0.31 -1.17 -13.52
CA LEU A 90 1.03 -0.40 -12.50
C LEU A 90 2.15 -1.23 -11.87
N GLN A 91 1.92 -2.49 -11.61
CA GLN A 91 2.93 -3.39 -11.06
C GLN A 91 4.10 -3.55 -12.01
N GLN A 92 3.85 -3.75 -13.29
CA GLN A 92 4.90 -3.82 -14.31
C GLN A 92 5.67 -2.51 -14.42
N ALA A 93 4.96 -1.38 -14.46
CA ALA A 93 5.59 -0.06 -14.51
C ALA A 93 6.42 0.21 -13.25
N TYR A 94 5.93 -0.19 -12.08
CA TYR A 94 6.67 -0.07 -10.82
C TYR A 94 7.96 -0.91 -10.85
N GLN A 95 7.89 -2.14 -11.33
CA GLN A 95 9.06 -3.02 -11.46
C GLN A 95 10.11 -2.43 -12.40
N GLN A 96 9.69 -1.82 -13.51
CA GLN A 96 10.58 -1.13 -14.43
C GLN A 96 11.25 0.07 -13.76
N ASP A 97 10.49 0.87 -13.02
CA ASP A 97 11.01 2.00 -12.26
C ASP A 97 11.99 1.54 -11.16
N TYR A 98 11.65 0.47 -10.48
CA TYR A 98 12.51 -0.12 -9.45
C TYR A 98 13.82 -0.63 -10.02
N ALA A 99 13.79 -1.26 -11.20
CA ALA A 99 15.00 -1.72 -11.90
C ALA A 99 15.93 -0.55 -12.25
N LYS A 100 15.38 0.63 -12.54
CA LYS A 100 16.16 1.87 -12.74
C LYS A 100 16.64 2.49 -11.42
N TYR A 101 15.81 2.41 -10.40
CA TYR A 101 16.07 3.02 -9.09
C TYR A 101 17.13 2.27 -8.30
N LYS A 102 17.10 0.94 -8.33
CA LYS A 102 17.98 0.07 -7.54
C LYS A 102 19.47 0.36 -7.74
N PRO A 103 20.01 0.42 -8.97
CA PRO A 103 21.43 0.76 -9.17
C PRO A 103 21.79 2.15 -8.66
N ILE A 104 20.90 3.12 -8.86
CA ILE A 104 21.11 4.50 -8.40
C ILE A 104 21.19 4.53 -6.86
N ARG A 105 20.28 3.83 -6.20
CA ARG A 105 20.25 3.72 -4.74
C ARG A 105 21.53 3.05 -4.21
N GLU A 106 21.96 1.96 -4.83
CA GLU A 106 23.18 1.25 -4.44
C GLU A 106 24.42 2.14 -4.59
N ASP A 107 24.51 2.87 -5.69
CA ASP A 107 25.61 3.82 -5.93
C ASP A 107 25.64 4.94 -4.89
N LEU A 108 24.47 5.49 -4.54
CA LEU A 108 24.37 6.50 -3.50
C LEU A 108 24.77 5.96 -2.12
N MET A 109 24.36 4.76 -1.79
CA MET A 109 24.74 4.13 -0.53
C MET A 109 26.25 3.91 -0.45
N LYS A 110 26.88 3.50 -1.55
CA LYS A 110 28.34 3.36 -1.64
C LYS A 110 29.03 4.71 -1.45
N LEU A 111 28.51 5.76 -2.06
CA LEU A 111 29.06 7.12 -1.90
C LEU A 111 28.94 7.61 -0.45
N TYR A 112 27.83 7.37 0.21
CA TYR A 112 27.66 7.71 1.62
C TYR A 112 28.61 6.92 2.52
N GLN A 113 28.85 5.66 2.25
CA GLN A 113 29.82 4.84 2.99
C GLN A 113 31.25 5.35 2.82
N VAL A 114 31.65 5.68 1.59
CA VAL A 114 32.97 6.25 1.30
C VAL A 114 33.12 7.56 2.03
N LYS A 115 32.15 8.45 1.94
CA LYS A 115 32.18 9.74 2.64
C LYS A 115 32.33 9.57 4.16
N SER A 116 31.52 8.68 4.74
CA SER A 116 31.60 8.38 6.18
C SER A 116 32.97 7.86 6.59
N THR A 117 33.56 6.98 5.78
CA THR A 117 34.92 6.44 6.03
C THR A 117 35.99 7.55 5.96
N VAL A 118 35.90 8.41 4.96
CA VAL A 118 36.82 9.55 4.79
C VAL A 118 36.70 10.51 5.98
N ASP A 119 35.50 10.87 6.37
CA ASP A 119 35.21 11.75 7.50
C ASP A 119 35.78 11.17 8.82
N THR A 120 35.58 9.87 9.03
CA THR A 120 36.14 9.18 10.22
C THR A 120 37.65 9.19 10.21
N ALA A 121 38.29 8.90 9.10
CA ALA A 121 39.75 8.95 8.97
C ALA A 121 40.29 10.36 9.20
N ARG A 122 39.62 11.38 8.70
CA ARG A 122 40.00 12.79 8.91
C ARG A 122 39.90 13.17 10.38
N ARG A 123 38.86 12.79 11.08
CA ARG A 123 38.67 13.03 12.51
C ARG A 123 39.79 12.39 13.35
N ARG A 124 40.15 11.15 13.04
CA ARG A 124 41.25 10.44 13.71
C ARG A 124 42.57 11.15 13.51
N GLN A 125 42.84 11.61 12.30
CA GLN A 125 44.05 12.35 11.98
C GLN A 125 44.13 13.66 12.76
N GLU A 126 43.05 14.41 12.85
CA GLU A 126 42.98 15.65 13.63
C GLU A 126 43.19 15.40 15.12
N GLN A 127 42.62 14.33 15.66
CA GLN A 127 42.85 13.97 17.08
C GLN A 127 44.31 13.61 17.35
N THR A 128 44.92 12.88 16.46
CA THR A 128 46.36 12.53 16.58
C THR A 128 47.21 13.78 16.56
N GLN A 129 46.99 14.72 15.66
CA GLN A 129 47.69 16.00 15.59
C GLN A 129 47.51 16.82 16.86
N ARG A 130 46.31 16.85 17.45
CA ARG A 130 46.07 17.54 18.72
C ARG A 130 46.85 16.93 19.87
N ARG A 131 46.89 15.60 19.97
CA ARG A 131 47.65 14.89 20.99
C ARG A 131 49.15 15.19 20.89
N ASP A 132 49.67 15.18 19.67
CA ASP A 132 51.09 15.49 19.44
C ASP A 132 51.45 16.94 19.85
N ARG A 133 50.57 17.90 19.56
CA ARG A 133 50.74 19.28 20.02
C ARG A 133 50.72 19.41 21.53
N ASP A 134 49.80 18.70 22.19
CA ASP A 134 49.68 18.73 23.66
C ASP A 134 50.90 18.09 24.34
N MET A 135 51.50 17.07 23.71
CA MET A 135 52.72 16.46 24.21
C MET A 135 53.98 17.36 24.07
N GLU A 136 54.01 18.22 23.07
CA GLU A 136 55.13 19.16 22.85
C GLU A 136 55.11 20.35 23.78
N ARG A 137 54.03 20.57 24.51
CA ARG A 137 53.92 21.60 25.51
C ARG A 137 54.36 21.06 26.87
#